data_17c946810809e568d7b88b6a2c3161b7
#
_entry.id   17c946810809e568d7b88b6a2c3161b7
#
_cell.length_a   1.000
_cell.length_b   1.000
_cell.length_c   1.000
_cell.angle_alpha   90.00
_cell.angle_beta   90.00
_cell.angle_gamma   90.00
#
_symmetry.space_group_name_H-M   'P 1'
#
loop_
_entity.id
_entity.type
_entity.pdbx_description
1 polymer ?
#
loop_
_entity_poly.entity_id
_entity_poly.type
_entity_poly.pdbx_seq_one_letter_code
_entity_poly.pdbx_strand_id
1 'polypeptide(L)'
;MIRLGGHTGYAFFYDNNGVMRYEMVLEGYGLDRILWYEGNMTVCASAYKIAQINRLGQATAVYDTEGFELHHDMVLQGDEGKIVALASDESDEVNLEDMAIEVDLQTGEVKELLDFKEIFSDYYENDASELTATDEFFWLAGQKDWIHLNTVQYLPE
;
A
#
# COMPACT_ATOMS: atom_id res chain seq x y z
N MET A 1 9.93 21.23 4.00
CA MET A 1 9.94 19.89 4.62
C MET A 1 8.56 19.67 5.18
N ILE A 2 7.71 18.93 4.46
CA ILE A 2 6.36 18.58 4.91
C ILE A 2 6.54 17.41 5.86
N ARG A 3 6.27 17.60 7.14
CA ARG A 3 6.16 16.50 8.10
C ARG A 3 4.82 15.82 7.82
N LEU A 4 4.84 14.76 7.05
CA LEU A 4 3.76 13.81 6.99
C LEU A 4 3.74 13.07 8.32
N GLY A 5 2.57 13.00 8.94
CA GLY A 5 2.32 12.58 10.31
C GLY A 5 3.21 11.49 10.89
N GLY A 6 3.91 11.82 11.87
CA GLY A 6 4.31 11.23 13.13
C GLY A 6 4.84 9.79 13.22
N HIS A 7 4.97 9.00 12.18
CA HIS A 7 5.51 7.65 12.28
C HIS A 7 6.96 7.61 11.80
N THR A 8 7.84 7.08 12.65
CA THR A 8 9.23 6.77 12.28
C THR A 8 9.32 5.28 12.07
N GLY A 9 9.58 4.88 10.82
CA GLY A 9 9.85 3.49 10.47
C GLY A 9 11.31 3.13 10.73
N TYR A 10 11.56 1.90 11.16
CA TYR A 10 12.91 1.34 11.34
C TYR A 10 13.03 0.07 10.51
N ALA A 11 14.03 0.01 9.63
CA ALA A 11 14.40 -1.21 8.93
C ALA A 11 15.71 -1.75 9.52
N PHE A 12 15.68 -3.00 10.00
CA PHE A 12 16.82 -3.70 10.57
C PHE A 12 17.27 -4.81 9.62
N PHE A 13 18.54 -4.84 9.30
CA PHE A 13 19.12 -5.81 8.39
C PHE A 13 19.99 -6.80 9.17
N TYR A 14 19.68 -8.09 9.06
CA TYR A 14 20.38 -9.17 9.69
C TYR A 14 21.05 -10.05 8.63
N ASP A 15 22.21 -10.63 8.99
CA ASP A 15 22.80 -11.68 8.17
C ASP A 15 22.15 -13.05 8.46
N ASN A 16 22.58 -14.09 7.73
CA ASN A 16 22.04 -15.43 7.88
C ASN A 16 22.38 -16.09 9.25
N ASN A 17 23.24 -15.48 10.06
CA ASN A 17 23.55 -15.92 11.43
C ASN A 17 22.72 -15.15 12.48
N GLY A 18 21.81 -14.28 12.06
CA GLY A 18 20.99 -13.46 12.95
C GLY A 18 21.73 -12.26 13.56
N VAL A 19 22.91 -11.92 13.02
CA VAL A 19 23.67 -10.75 13.50
C VAL A 19 23.18 -9.50 12.77
N MET A 20 22.75 -8.49 13.53
CA MET A 20 22.36 -7.20 12.97
C MET A 20 23.57 -6.52 12.32
N ARG A 21 23.45 -6.17 11.06
CA ARG A 21 24.51 -5.58 10.24
C ARG A 21 24.28 -4.10 9.94
N TYR A 22 23.01 -3.71 9.86
CA TYR A 22 22.66 -2.35 9.50
C TYR A 22 21.28 -1.99 10.06
N GLU A 23 21.11 -0.72 10.40
CA GLU A 23 19.85 -0.10 10.78
C GLU A 23 19.61 1.10 9.88
N MET A 24 18.39 1.24 9.36
CA MET A 24 17.95 2.39 8.59
C MET A 24 16.75 3.00 9.27
N VAL A 25 16.84 4.30 9.56
CA VAL A 25 15.73 5.09 10.09
C VAL A 25 15.06 5.80 8.93
N LEU A 26 13.75 5.61 8.79
CA LEU A 26 12.93 6.18 7.73
C LEU A 26 11.90 7.12 8.36
N GLU A 27 12.28 8.39 8.49
CA GLU A 27 11.40 9.41 9.06
C GLU A 27 10.25 9.72 8.09
N GLY A 28 9.02 9.62 8.57
CA GLY A 28 7.81 9.92 7.81
C GLY A 28 7.29 8.77 6.96
N TYR A 29 7.86 7.57 7.09
CA TYR A 29 7.42 6.38 6.35
C TYR A 29 6.64 5.44 7.26
N GLY A 30 5.44 5.04 6.81
CA GLY A 30 4.77 3.85 7.32
C GLY A 30 5.39 2.64 6.64
N LEU A 31 5.98 1.71 7.40
CA LEU A 31 6.60 0.52 6.84
C LEU A 31 5.65 -0.68 7.03
N ASP A 32 4.55 -0.70 6.31
CA ASP A 32 3.62 -1.82 6.35
C ASP A 32 4.20 -3.02 5.60
N ARG A 33 4.76 -2.79 4.41
CA ARG A 33 5.43 -3.80 3.61
C ARG A 33 6.74 -3.27 3.05
N ILE A 34 7.76 -4.14 3.02
CA ILE A 34 9.04 -3.88 2.36
C ILE A 34 9.21 -4.93 1.26
N LEU A 35 9.41 -4.46 0.03
CA LEU A 35 9.75 -5.29 -1.12
C LEU A 35 11.19 -4.99 -1.56
N TRP A 36 11.81 -5.95 -2.24
CA TRP A 36 13.10 -5.75 -2.90
C TRP A 36 12.94 -5.85 -4.39
N TYR A 37 13.34 -4.79 -5.10
CA TYR A 37 13.36 -4.77 -6.55
C TYR A 37 14.62 -4.08 -7.05
N GLU A 38 15.36 -4.75 -7.95
CA GLU A 38 16.62 -4.25 -8.54
C GLU A 38 17.64 -3.70 -7.52
N GLY A 39 17.73 -4.34 -6.36
CA GLY A 39 18.67 -3.97 -5.30
C GLY A 39 18.28 -2.77 -4.47
N ASN A 40 17.09 -2.23 -4.68
CA ASN A 40 16.47 -1.18 -3.86
C ASN A 40 15.37 -1.77 -2.98
N MET A 41 15.19 -1.16 -1.83
CA MET A 41 14.06 -1.39 -0.95
C MET A 41 12.90 -0.54 -1.44
N THR A 42 11.75 -1.15 -1.68
CA THR A 42 10.53 -0.45 -2.10
C THR A 42 9.54 -0.47 -0.95
N VAL A 43 9.05 0.70 -0.56
CA VAL A 43 8.21 0.92 0.63
C VAL A 43 7.06 1.87 0.34
N CYS A 44 5.95 1.73 1.06
CA CYS A 44 4.97 2.79 1.15
C CYS A 44 5.58 3.97 1.92
N ALA A 45 5.80 5.08 1.24
CA ALA A 45 6.41 6.27 1.81
C ALA A 45 5.37 7.19 2.48
N SER A 46 4.13 7.06 2.11
CA SER A 46 2.96 7.69 2.71
C SER A 46 1.71 6.97 2.20
N ALA A 47 0.53 7.40 2.63
CA ALA A 47 -0.74 6.91 2.09
C ALA A 47 -0.88 7.09 0.56
N TYR A 48 -0.08 7.98 -0.05
CA TYR A 48 -0.19 8.30 -1.49
C TYR A 48 1.13 8.13 -2.25
N LYS A 49 2.14 7.50 -1.66
CA LYS A 49 3.45 7.40 -2.30
C LYS A 49 4.14 6.08 -2.02
N ILE A 50 4.70 5.50 -3.06
CA ILE A 50 5.67 4.41 -2.98
C ILE A 50 7.05 4.98 -3.27
N ALA A 51 8.07 4.60 -2.52
CA ALA A 51 9.44 5.02 -2.74
C ALA A 51 10.38 3.82 -2.91
N GLN A 52 11.37 3.99 -3.79
CA GLN A 52 12.54 3.12 -3.86
C GLN A 52 13.70 3.75 -3.10
N ILE A 53 14.32 2.99 -2.21
CA ILE A 53 15.37 3.45 -1.31
C ILE A 53 16.58 2.55 -1.48
N ASN A 54 17.73 3.15 -1.77
CA ASN A 54 18.98 2.42 -1.91
C ASN A 54 19.57 2.02 -0.54
N ARG A 55 20.69 1.29 -0.56
CA ARG A 55 21.38 0.82 0.65
C ARG A 55 21.95 1.93 1.54
N LEU A 56 21.99 3.17 1.04
CA LEU A 56 22.44 4.35 1.79
C LEU A 56 21.28 5.13 2.42
N GLY A 57 20.04 4.63 2.30
CA GLY A 57 18.84 5.32 2.79
C GLY A 57 18.38 6.48 1.91
N GLN A 58 18.87 6.56 0.67
CA GLN A 58 18.51 7.64 -0.25
C GLN A 58 17.36 7.16 -1.16
N ALA A 59 16.32 7.96 -1.29
CA ALA A 59 15.26 7.72 -2.26
C ALA A 59 15.83 7.86 -3.68
N THR A 60 15.70 6.81 -4.48
CA THR A 60 16.13 6.76 -5.89
C THR A 60 14.98 7.00 -6.85
N ALA A 61 13.75 6.67 -6.43
CA ALA A 61 12.53 6.97 -7.14
C ALA A 61 11.38 7.17 -6.15
N VAL A 62 10.39 7.94 -6.55
CA VAL A 62 9.14 8.13 -5.81
C VAL A 62 8.00 8.09 -6.83
N TYR A 63 7.00 7.28 -6.55
CA TYR A 63 5.80 7.08 -7.35
C TYR A 63 4.61 7.65 -6.60
N ASP A 64 3.89 8.57 -7.21
CA ASP A 64 2.70 9.18 -6.66
C ASP A 64 1.47 8.35 -7.06
N THR A 65 0.67 7.96 -6.09
CA THR A 65 -0.57 7.21 -6.30
C THR A 65 -1.79 8.15 -6.21
N GLU A 66 -1.67 9.36 -6.75
CA GLU A 66 -2.71 10.38 -6.72
C GLU A 66 -4.08 9.80 -7.10
N GLY A 67 -5.07 10.01 -6.23
CA GLY A 67 -6.41 9.44 -6.35
C GLY A 67 -6.60 8.09 -5.64
N PHE A 68 -5.51 7.44 -5.17
CA PHE A 68 -5.58 6.16 -4.47
C PHE A 68 -4.82 6.21 -3.15
N GLU A 69 -5.52 6.02 -2.05
CA GLU A 69 -4.94 5.92 -0.72
C GLU A 69 -4.48 4.48 -0.46
N LEU A 70 -3.16 4.31 -0.31
CA LEU A 70 -2.53 3.00 -0.05
C LEU A 70 -2.78 2.53 1.37
N HIS A 71 -3.02 1.23 1.54
CA HIS A 71 -3.16 0.61 2.85
C HIS A 71 -2.61 -0.82 2.87
N HIS A 72 -2.31 -1.32 4.07
CA HIS A 72 -1.95 -2.70 4.43
C HIS A 72 -0.85 -3.36 3.60
N ASP A 73 -1.06 -3.69 2.33
CA ASP A 73 -0.17 -4.62 1.63
C ASP A 73 0.10 -4.25 0.17
N MET A 74 1.26 -4.68 -0.32
CA MET A 74 1.66 -4.62 -1.71
C MET A 74 2.55 -5.79 -2.08
N VAL A 75 2.54 -6.22 -3.33
CA VAL A 75 3.34 -7.34 -3.84
C VAL A 75 3.94 -7.01 -5.20
N LEU A 76 5.14 -7.54 -5.49
CA LEU A 76 5.70 -7.51 -6.84
C LEU A 76 4.96 -8.50 -7.74
N GLN A 77 4.62 -8.07 -8.93
CA GLN A 77 4.04 -8.90 -9.99
C GLN A 77 5.18 -9.54 -10.79
N GLY A 78 5.71 -10.64 -10.29
CA GLY A 78 6.86 -11.30 -10.90
C GLY A 78 8.09 -10.40 -11.01
N ASP A 79 8.81 -10.52 -12.13
CA ASP A 79 10.04 -9.75 -12.40
C ASP A 79 9.81 -8.52 -13.31
N GLU A 80 8.56 -8.18 -13.58
CA GLU A 80 8.21 -7.14 -14.58
C GLU A 80 8.38 -5.71 -14.08
N GLY A 81 8.72 -5.53 -12.79
CA GLY A 81 8.84 -4.20 -12.21
C GLY A 81 7.49 -3.52 -11.95
N LYS A 82 6.47 -4.32 -11.72
CA LYS A 82 5.14 -3.86 -11.37
C LYS A 82 4.79 -4.25 -9.96
N ILE A 83 4.08 -3.38 -9.27
CA ILE A 83 3.54 -3.62 -7.93
C ILE A 83 2.02 -3.66 -8.02
N VAL A 84 1.43 -4.65 -7.38
CA VAL A 84 0.01 -4.62 -7.03
C VAL A 84 -0.06 -4.17 -5.57
N ALA A 85 -0.81 -3.12 -5.29
CA ALA A 85 -1.01 -2.57 -3.96
C ALA A 85 -2.50 -2.47 -3.64
N LEU A 86 -2.84 -2.68 -2.38
CA LEU A 86 -4.19 -2.42 -1.88
C LEU A 86 -4.39 -0.92 -1.70
N ALA A 87 -5.57 -0.44 -2.09
CA ALA A 87 -5.90 0.98 -2.05
C ALA A 87 -7.39 1.22 -1.82
N SER A 88 -7.71 2.46 -1.45
CA SER A 88 -9.05 3.03 -1.48
C SER A 88 -9.11 4.12 -2.56
N ASP A 89 -10.23 4.27 -3.22
CA ASP A 89 -10.48 5.40 -4.12
C ASP A 89 -10.72 6.67 -3.29
N GLU A 90 -9.86 7.67 -3.42
CA GLU A 90 -9.99 8.96 -2.71
C GLU A 90 -11.26 9.72 -3.10
N SER A 91 -11.83 9.45 -4.26
CA SER A 91 -13.10 10.06 -4.69
C SER A 91 -14.33 9.41 -4.05
N ASP A 92 -14.20 8.21 -3.50
CA ASP A 92 -15.25 7.53 -2.76
C ASP A 92 -15.15 7.85 -1.26
N GLU A 93 -15.91 8.85 -0.83
CA GLU A 93 -15.93 9.28 0.58
C GLU A 93 -16.57 8.25 1.53
N VAL A 94 -17.19 7.21 0.99
CA VAL A 94 -18.00 6.25 1.76
C VAL A 94 -17.30 4.93 1.98
N ASN A 95 -16.70 4.35 0.93
CA ASN A 95 -16.12 3.02 1.00
C ASN A 95 -14.61 3.07 1.20
N LEU A 96 -14.10 2.11 1.96
CA LEU A 96 -12.69 1.97 2.28
C LEU A 96 -12.18 0.60 1.88
N GLU A 97 -10.88 0.54 1.52
CA GLU A 97 -10.10 -0.68 1.46
C GLU A 97 -10.65 -1.74 0.49
N ASP A 98 -11.27 -1.29 -0.62
CA ASP A 98 -11.99 -2.14 -1.55
C ASP A 98 -11.42 -2.17 -2.98
N MET A 99 -10.16 -1.75 -3.14
CA MET A 99 -9.51 -1.70 -4.45
C MET A 99 -8.12 -2.33 -4.44
N ALA A 100 -7.66 -2.69 -5.64
CA ALA A 100 -6.25 -2.95 -5.91
C ALA A 100 -5.80 -2.14 -7.13
N ILE A 101 -4.61 -1.56 -7.03
CA ILE A 101 -3.99 -0.78 -8.09
C ILE A 101 -2.70 -1.44 -8.58
N GLU A 102 -2.32 -1.19 -9.82
CA GLU A 102 -1.01 -1.53 -10.37
C GLU A 102 -0.16 -0.26 -10.47
N VAL A 103 1.07 -0.33 -9.99
CA VAL A 103 2.09 0.71 -10.15
C VAL A 103 3.26 0.15 -10.95
N ASP A 104 3.54 0.74 -12.10
CA ASP A 104 4.69 0.40 -12.93
C ASP A 104 5.93 1.17 -12.45
N LEU A 105 6.92 0.45 -11.94
CA LEU A 105 8.15 1.05 -11.39
C LEU A 105 9.11 1.59 -12.46
N GLN A 106 8.90 1.27 -13.75
CA GLN A 106 9.72 1.77 -14.83
C GLN A 106 9.17 3.06 -15.42
N THR A 107 7.86 3.16 -15.54
CA THR A 107 7.19 4.31 -16.15
C THR A 107 6.60 5.28 -15.13
N GLY A 108 6.29 4.80 -13.93
CA GLY A 108 5.57 5.54 -12.90
C GLY A 108 4.05 5.55 -13.14
N GLU A 109 3.56 4.81 -14.13
CA GLU A 109 2.12 4.72 -14.40
C GLU A 109 1.41 4.02 -13.25
N VAL A 110 0.29 4.62 -12.82
CA VAL A 110 -0.61 4.07 -11.81
C VAL A 110 -1.97 3.85 -12.45
N LYS A 111 -2.54 2.68 -12.24
CA LYS A 111 -3.88 2.38 -12.74
C LYS A 111 -4.65 1.50 -11.78
N GLU A 112 -5.94 1.65 -11.78
CA GLU A 112 -6.85 0.69 -11.18
C GLU A 112 -6.66 -0.68 -11.82
N LEU A 113 -6.57 -1.71 -10.99
CA LEU A 113 -6.48 -3.10 -11.42
C LEU A 113 -7.76 -3.88 -11.10
N LEU A 114 -8.30 -3.72 -9.90
CA LEU A 114 -9.51 -4.38 -9.43
C LEU A 114 -10.33 -3.41 -8.58
N ASP A 115 -11.60 -3.27 -8.92
CA ASP A 115 -12.63 -2.68 -8.05
C ASP A 115 -13.52 -3.82 -7.52
N PHE A 116 -13.45 -4.08 -6.23
CA PHE A 116 -14.19 -5.18 -5.61
C PHE A 116 -15.69 -4.88 -5.50
N LYS A 117 -16.12 -3.63 -5.51
CA LYS A 117 -17.55 -3.28 -5.59
C LYS A 117 -18.15 -3.70 -6.93
N GLU A 118 -17.39 -3.53 -8.01
CA GLU A 118 -17.83 -4.00 -9.34
C GLU A 118 -17.82 -5.53 -9.40
N ILE A 119 -16.76 -6.17 -8.89
CA ILE A 119 -16.59 -7.63 -8.91
C ILE A 119 -17.66 -8.34 -8.09
N PHE A 120 -17.99 -7.80 -6.93
CA PHE A 120 -18.96 -8.35 -5.98
C PHE A 120 -20.21 -7.49 -5.82
N SER A 121 -20.69 -6.90 -6.91
CA SER A 121 -21.79 -5.93 -6.90
C SER A 121 -23.06 -6.46 -6.23
N ASP A 122 -23.45 -7.70 -6.52
CA ASP A 122 -24.63 -8.32 -5.91
C ASP A 122 -24.51 -8.42 -4.37
N TYR A 123 -23.33 -8.77 -3.88
CA TYR A 123 -23.05 -8.83 -2.44
C TYR A 123 -23.05 -7.45 -1.82
N TYR A 124 -22.34 -6.50 -2.46
CA TYR A 124 -22.27 -5.13 -1.98
C TYR A 124 -23.65 -4.48 -1.88
N GLU A 125 -24.50 -4.66 -2.88
CA GLU A 125 -25.84 -4.05 -2.91
C GLU A 125 -26.82 -4.68 -1.90
N ASN A 126 -26.75 -5.99 -1.70
CA ASN A 126 -27.77 -6.72 -0.94
C ASN A 126 -27.36 -7.07 0.48
N ASP A 127 -26.08 -7.36 0.69
CA ASP A 127 -25.59 -7.92 1.97
C ASP A 127 -24.60 -7.00 2.67
N ALA A 128 -23.73 -6.30 1.91
CA ALA A 128 -22.67 -5.49 2.46
C ALA A 128 -23.03 -4.02 2.65
N SER A 129 -24.08 -3.51 1.97
CA SER A 129 -24.45 -2.10 2.00
C SER A 129 -24.80 -1.54 3.39
N GLU A 130 -25.19 -2.41 4.32
CA GLU A 130 -25.49 -2.04 5.72
C GLU A 130 -24.27 -2.22 6.65
N LEU A 131 -23.18 -2.86 6.17
CA LEU A 131 -21.98 -3.03 6.98
C LEU A 131 -21.28 -1.68 7.13
N THR A 132 -21.05 -1.30 8.37
CA THR A 132 -20.26 -0.13 8.73
C THR A 132 -18.92 -0.58 9.28
N ALA A 133 -17.90 0.26 9.14
CA ALA A 133 -16.61 0.02 9.76
C ALA A 133 -16.79 -0.28 11.25
N THR A 134 -16.14 -1.35 11.71
CA THR A 134 -16.16 -1.72 13.13
C THR A 134 -15.27 -0.83 14.00
N ASP A 135 -14.36 -0.09 13.37
CA ASP A 135 -13.54 0.90 14.02
C ASP A 135 -14.38 2.15 14.33
N GLU A 136 -14.32 2.58 15.59
CA GLU A 136 -15.08 3.73 16.08
C GLU A 136 -14.71 5.02 15.33
N PHE A 137 -13.48 5.11 14.81
CA PHE A 137 -12.99 6.24 14.03
C PHE A 137 -13.66 6.30 12.64
N PHE A 138 -13.70 5.21 11.93
CA PHE A 138 -14.34 5.14 10.60
C PHE A 138 -15.85 5.29 10.69
N TRP A 139 -16.44 4.70 11.73
CA TRP A 139 -17.87 4.85 11.97
C TRP A 139 -18.28 6.32 12.22
N LEU A 140 -17.47 7.07 12.97
CA LEU A 140 -17.71 8.50 13.21
C LEU A 140 -17.58 9.34 11.92
N ALA A 141 -16.77 8.91 10.97
CA ALA A 141 -16.63 9.53 9.66
C ALA A 141 -17.75 9.12 8.67
N GLY A 142 -18.58 8.13 9.03
CA GLY A 142 -19.63 7.61 8.14
C GLY A 142 -19.11 6.69 7.03
N GLN A 143 -17.86 6.28 7.12
CA GLN A 143 -17.22 5.42 6.13
C GLN A 143 -17.61 3.95 6.35
N LYS A 144 -17.59 3.17 5.28
CA LYS A 144 -17.89 1.75 5.26
C LYS A 144 -16.64 0.96 4.88
N ASP A 145 -16.33 0.00 5.72
CA ASP A 145 -15.30 -0.99 5.50
C ASP A 145 -15.97 -2.34 5.30
N TRP A 146 -16.51 -2.54 4.11
CA TRP A 146 -17.42 -3.66 3.82
C TRP A 146 -16.71 -4.96 3.47
N ILE A 147 -15.44 -4.91 3.03
CA ILE A 147 -14.66 -6.09 2.66
C ILE A 147 -13.33 -6.20 3.42
N HIS A 148 -12.75 -5.09 3.83
CA HIS A 148 -11.52 -4.98 4.64
C HIS A 148 -10.36 -5.82 4.11
N LEU A 149 -9.80 -5.42 2.97
CA LEU A 149 -8.68 -6.12 2.33
C LEU A 149 -7.38 -5.91 3.12
N ASN A 150 -6.80 -6.96 3.65
CA ASN A 150 -5.59 -6.90 4.48
C ASN A 150 -4.32 -7.38 3.76
N THR A 151 -4.46 -8.19 2.72
CA THR A 151 -3.31 -8.78 2.03
C THR A 151 -3.59 -9.06 0.57
N VAL A 152 -2.55 -8.97 -0.23
CA VAL A 152 -2.57 -9.32 -1.64
C VAL A 152 -1.43 -10.29 -1.96
N GLN A 153 -1.71 -11.26 -2.80
CA GLN A 153 -0.72 -12.22 -3.28
C GLN A 153 -0.80 -12.36 -4.80
N TYR A 154 0.33 -12.22 -5.46
CA TYR A 154 0.46 -12.52 -6.88
C TYR A 154 0.87 -13.97 -7.07
N LEU A 155 0.09 -14.72 -7.86
CA LEU A 155 0.40 -16.09 -8.26
C LEU A 155 0.66 -16.08 -9.77
N PRO A 156 1.90 -16.33 -10.21
CA PRO A 156 2.17 -16.45 -11.64
C PRO A 156 1.46 -17.71 -12.21
N GLU A 157 0.97 -17.59 -13.43
CA GLU A 157 0.38 -18.71 -14.17
C GLU A 157 1.39 -19.81 -14.51
#